data_ab26d044c464f40b3299a4a14cc01c81
#
_entry.id   ab26d044c464f40b3299a4a14cc01c81
#
_cell.length_a   1.000
_cell.length_b   1.000
_cell.length_c   1.000
_cell.angle_alpha   90.00
_cell.angle_beta   90.00
_cell.angle_gamma   90.00
#
_symmetry.space_group_name_H-M   'P 1'
#
loop_
_entity.id
_entity.type
_entity.pdbx_description
1 polymer ?
#
loop_
_entity_poly.entity_id
_entity_poly.type
_entity_poly.pdbx_seq_one_letter_code
_entity_poly.pdbx_strand_id
1 'polypeptide(L)'
;MKMDDTIFLFLCILLVWLMTPGLSLFYGGLVQPKNVLNTVMQSMAAIIIVTFTWVVIGFSLSFGHGNDWIGNFDFIGLQHVGFNTNVQFSPHIPFALFMLFQMMFCTIAVSILSGSIAERMRFIPFTIFIFIWVIMIYSPVAHWVWGGGWIQQLEALDYAGGTVVHITSGVSGLVLAIMIGHGKKVEKLQPNNLLITLIGGIFVWIGWYGFNTGSAFTLNDIAVISFVNTIIAASGGAFSWLILEYFSNKKLSLLGLLSGVLSGLVTITPVSYTHLRA
;
A
#
# COMPACT_ATOMS: atom_id res chain seq x y z
N MET A 1 18.00 -1.75 -20.93
CA MET A 1 17.04 -0.73 -20.46
C MET A 1 16.11 -0.36 -21.61
N LYS A 2 14.81 -0.37 -21.39
CA LYS A 2 13.80 0.05 -22.36
C LYS A 2 13.18 1.36 -21.91
N MET A 3 13.15 2.36 -22.78
CA MET A 3 12.65 3.70 -22.43
C MET A 3 11.16 3.71 -22.12
N ASP A 4 10.37 2.94 -22.90
CA ASP A 4 8.93 2.82 -22.70
C ASP A 4 8.57 2.25 -21.33
N ASP A 5 9.27 1.18 -20.90
CA ASP A 5 9.08 0.57 -19.59
C ASP A 5 9.49 1.54 -18.47
N THR A 6 10.53 2.34 -18.71
CA THR A 6 10.99 3.35 -17.75
C THR A 6 9.95 4.47 -17.56
N ILE A 7 9.42 5.02 -18.65
CA ILE A 7 8.36 6.06 -18.62
C ILE A 7 7.09 5.49 -17.98
N PHE A 8 6.70 4.30 -18.38
CA PHE A 8 5.55 3.60 -17.80
C PHE A 8 5.66 3.48 -16.28
N LEU A 9 6.81 3.03 -15.77
CA LEU A 9 6.98 2.88 -14.32
C LEU A 9 7.05 4.23 -13.59
N PHE A 10 7.63 5.28 -14.19
CA PHE A 10 7.56 6.63 -13.65
C PHE A 10 6.12 7.10 -13.43
N LEU A 11 5.25 6.90 -14.41
CA LEU A 11 3.83 7.23 -14.28
C LEU A 11 3.16 6.42 -13.17
N CYS A 12 3.45 5.12 -13.10
CA CYS A 12 2.93 4.26 -12.03
C CYS A 12 3.39 4.72 -10.64
N ILE A 13 4.67 5.09 -10.48
CA ILE A 13 5.20 5.63 -9.21
C ILE A 13 4.43 6.89 -8.79
N LEU A 14 4.19 7.83 -9.70
CA LEU A 14 3.45 9.06 -9.40
C LEU A 14 2.00 8.74 -8.97
N LEU A 15 1.36 7.78 -9.61
CA LEU A 15 0.02 7.33 -9.23
C LEU A 15 0.01 6.69 -7.84
N VAL A 16 0.97 5.81 -7.54
CA VAL A 16 1.07 5.18 -6.21
C VAL A 16 1.41 6.22 -5.13
N TRP A 17 2.29 7.18 -5.44
CA TRP A 17 2.59 8.27 -4.51
C TRP A 17 1.36 9.07 -4.11
N LEU A 18 0.41 9.29 -5.04
CA LEU A 18 -0.86 9.96 -4.79
C LEU A 18 -1.75 9.24 -3.76
N MET A 19 -1.58 7.93 -3.58
CA MET A 19 -2.39 7.15 -2.62
C MET A 19 -2.15 7.58 -1.17
N THR A 20 -0.93 7.98 -0.80
CA THR A 20 -0.61 8.38 0.59
C THR A 20 -1.35 9.67 1.00
N PRO A 21 -1.28 10.80 0.27
CA PRO A 21 -2.14 11.94 0.55
C PRO A 21 -3.63 11.59 0.41
N GLY A 22 -3.97 10.67 -0.50
CA GLY A 22 -5.34 10.14 -0.62
C GLY A 22 -5.84 9.52 0.67
N LEU A 23 -5.09 8.58 1.28
CA LEU A 23 -5.44 7.99 2.59
C LEU A 23 -5.45 9.01 3.72
N SER A 24 -4.54 9.97 3.69
CA SER A 24 -4.50 11.08 4.63
C SER A 24 -5.82 11.87 4.65
N LEU A 25 -6.33 12.22 3.47
CA LEU A 25 -7.64 12.88 3.31
C LEU A 25 -8.80 11.95 3.66
N PHE A 26 -8.73 10.69 3.23
CA PHE A 26 -9.76 9.69 3.51
C PHE A 26 -9.98 9.52 5.01
N TYR A 27 -8.92 9.27 5.78
CA TYR A 27 -9.01 9.14 7.24
C TYR A 27 -9.30 10.48 7.92
N GLY A 28 -8.71 11.57 7.44
CA GLY A 28 -8.96 12.91 7.97
C GLY A 28 -10.42 13.33 7.90
N GLY A 29 -11.14 12.92 6.87
CA GLY A 29 -12.58 13.18 6.74
C GLY A 29 -13.44 12.31 7.67
N LEU A 30 -12.94 11.17 8.15
CA LEU A 30 -13.69 10.23 9.00
C LEU A 30 -13.58 10.54 10.50
N VAL A 31 -12.47 11.14 10.95
CA VAL A 31 -12.21 11.40 12.37
C VAL A 31 -12.91 12.68 12.85
N GLN A 32 -12.97 12.87 14.18
CA GLN A 32 -13.52 14.10 14.77
C GLN A 32 -12.69 15.34 14.36
N PRO A 33 -13.30 16.53 14.25
CA PRO A 33 -12.62 17.77 13.83
C PRO A 33 -11.31 18.06 14.57
N LYS A 34 -11.29 17.83 15.89
CA LYS A 34 -10.11 18.07 16.75
C LYS A 34 -8.92 17.12 16.46
N ASN A 35 -9.18 15.98 15.80
CA ASN A 35 -8.19 14.96 15.55
C ASN A 35 -7.73 14.93 14.08
N VAL A 36 -8.36 15.71 13.18
CA VAL A 36 -8.07 15.76 11.75
C VAL A 36 -6.58 15.99 11.49
N LEU A 37 -6.01 17.05 12.07
CA LEU A 37 -4.63 17.41 11.82
C LEU A 37 -3.65 16.30 12.26
N ASN A 38 -3.87 15.70 13.43
CA ASN A 38 -3.03 14.61 13.93
C ASN A 38 -3.12 13.38 13.01
N THR A 39 -4.32 13.00 12.55
CA THR A 39 -4.54 11.86 11.66
C THR A 39 -3.91 12.09 10.28
N VAL A 40 -4.11 13.28 9.71
CA VAL A 40 -3.47 13.68 8.45
C VAL A 40 -1.95 13.62 8.56
N MET A 41 -1.38 14.20 9.62
CA MET A 41 0.06 14.17 9.86
C MET A 41 0.61 12.76 10.03
N GLN A 42 -0.12 11.87 10.71
CA GLN A 42 0.30 10.47 10.87
C GLN A 42 0.41 9.76 9.52
N SER A 43 -0.60 9.88 8.64
CA SER A 43 -0.55 9.29 7.31
C SER A 43 0.57 9.91 6.45
N MET A 44 0.74 11.23 6.50
CA MET A 44 1.79 11.93 5.74
C MET A 44 3.20 11.65 6.26
N ALA A 45 3.37 11.39 7.56
CA ALA A 45 4.65 11.00 8.14
C ALA A 45 5.21 9.71 7.51
N ALA A 46 4.34 8.84 6.98
CA ALA A 46 4.77 7.65 6.26
C ALA A 46 5.75 7.99 5.13
N ILE A 47 5.49 9.04 4.34
CA ILE A 47 6.38 9.45 3.24
C ILE A 47 7.78 9.74 3.75
N ILE A 48 7.91 10.51 4.82
CA ILE A 48 9.21 10.96 5.33
C ILE A 48 9.95 9.81 6.02
N ILE A 49 9.28 9.12 6.93
CA ILE A 49 9.90 8.08 7.76
C ILE A 49 10.25 6.86 6.92
N VAL A 50 9.34 6.44 6.03
CA VAL A 50 9.63 5.31 5.14
C VAL A 50 10.75 5.65 4.19
N THR A 51 10.75 6.83 3.55
CA THR A 51 11.85 7.23 2.66
C THR A 51 13.19 7.15 3.38
N PHE A 52 13.28 7.73 4.58
CA PHE A 52 14.53 7.67 5.36
C PHE A 52 14.91 6.21 5.70
N THR A 53 13.99 5.45 6.28
CA THR A 53 14.26 4.07 6.72
C THR A 53 14.60 3.15 5.55
N TRP A 54 13.88 3.32 4.43
CA TRP A 54 14.07 2.53 3.21
C TRP A 54 15.43 2.78 2.57
N VAL A 55 15.83 4.04 2.43
CA VAL A 55 17.13 4.43 1.90
C VAL A 55 18.26 3.92 2.78
N VAL A 56 18.13 4.08 4.11
CA VAL A 56 19.20 3.70 5.03
C VAL A 56 19.37 2.19 5.09
N ILE A 57 18.30 1.42 5.25
CA ILE A 57 18.41 -0.02 5.54
C ILE A 57 17.27 -0.87 4.95
N GLY A 58 16.04 -0.36 4.87
CA GLY A 58 14.85 -1.15 4.56
C GLY A 58 14.92 -1.84 3.20
N PHE A 59 15.42 -1.12 2.16
CA PHE A 59 15.59 -1.72 0.84
C PHE A 59 16.59 -2.89 0.86
N SER A 60 17.68 -2.74 1.60
CA SER A 60 18.69 -3.80 1.74
C SER A 60 18.14 -5.04 2.44
N LEU A 61 17.40 -4.87 3.54
CA LEU A 61 16.77 -5.98 4.25
C LEU A 61 15.68 -6.68 3.43
N SER A 62 15.05 -5.98 2.48
CA SER A 62 14.02 -6.53 1.61
C SER A 62 14.59 -7.26 0.39
N PHE A 63 15.61 -6.71 -0.27
CA PHE A 63 16.08 -7.14 -1.58
C PHE A 63 17.56 -7.52 -1.63
N GLY A 64 18.32 -7.42 -0.52
CA GLY A 64 19.70 -7.88 -0.42
C GLY A 64 19.80 -9.40 -0.45
N HIS A 65 20.97 -9.93 -0.88
CA HIS A 65 21.27 -11.36 -0.97
C HIS A 65 21.51 -11.92 0.45
N GLY A 66 20.45 -12.19 1.19
CA GLY A 66 20.52 -12.66 2.56
C GLY A 66 20.31 -14.18 2.70
N ASN A 67 19.47 -14.53 3.63
CA ASN A 67 18.99 -15.90 3.85
C ASN A 67 17.47 -15.97 3.59
N ASP A 68 16.85 -17.12 3.86
CA ASP A 68 15.40 -17.30 3.61
C ASP A 68 14.50 -16.34 4.40
N TRP A 69 15.02 -15.67 5.43
CA TRP A 69 14.25 -14.86 6.37
C TRP A 69 14.44 -13.35 6.21
N ILE A 70 15.64 -12.92 5.78
CA ILE A 70 15.97 -11.49 5.70
C ILE A 70 17.11 -11.25 4.73
N GLY A 71 17.05 -10.15 3.99
CA GLY A 71 18.14 -9.66 3.16
C GLY A 71 19.35 -9.21 3.98
N ASN A 72 20.50 -9.16 3.33
CA ASN A 72 21.75 -8.68 3.91
C ASN A 72 21.91 -7.14 3.75
N PHE A 73 23.14 -6.63 3.90
CA PHE A 73 23.46 -5.21 3.82
C PHE A 73 24.03 -4.77 2.46
N ASP A 74 23.82 -5.52 1.38
CA ASP A 74 24.36 -5.22 0.04
C ASP A 74 23.94 -3.84 -0.49
N PHE A 75 22.75 -3.37 -0.13
CA PHE A 75 22.17 -2.12 -0.62
C PHE A 75 22.01 -1.06 0.46
N ILE A 76 22.73 -1.19 1.59
CA ILE A 76 22.63 -0.21 2.69
C ILE A 76 23.00 1.18 2.20
N GLY A 77 22.22 2.19 2.54
CA GLY A 77 22.44 3.56 2.05
C GLY A 77 22.34 3.68 0.52
N LEU A 78 21.62 2.76 -0.14
CA LEU A 78 21.50 2.60 -1.60
C LEU A 78 22.82 2.32 -2.31
N GLN A 79 23.82 1.75 -1.62
CA GLN A 79 25.03 1.25 -2.30
C GLN A 79 24.62 0.27 -3.39
N HIS A 80 25.29 0.32 -4.54
CA HIS A 80 25.02 -0.51 -5.72
C HIS A 80 23.63 -0.34 -6.36
N VAL A 81 22.80 0.61 -5.90
CA VAL A 81 21.53 0.97 -6.50
C VAL A 81 21.74 2.14 -7.47
N GLY A 82 21.90 1.81 -8.75
CA GLY A 82 22.24 2.77 -9.79
C GLY A 82 21.19 2.87 -10.89
N PHE A 83 21.58 3.55 -11.98
CA PHE A 83 20.73 3.74 -13.16
C PHE A 83 20.84 2.60 -14.17
N ASN A 84 21.71 1.62 -13.92
CA ASN A 84 21.78 0.40 -14.71
C ASN A 84 20.65 -0.56 -14.32
N THR A 85 20.35 -1.48 -15.21
CA THR A 85 19.40 -2.58 -14.94
C THR A 85 20.02 -3.58 -13.96
N ASN A 86 19.17 -4.22 -13.16
CA ASN A 86 19.55 -5.33 -12.30
C ASN A 86 18.92 -6.62 -12.87
N VAL A 87 19.73 -7.64 -13.09
CA VAL A 87 19.29 -8.89 -13.76
C VAL A 87 18.17 -9.59 -12.98
N GLN A 88 18.24 -9.56 -11.65
CA GLN A 88 17.30 -10.27 -10.79
C GLN A 88 15.97 -9.51 -10.63
N PHE A 89 16.02 -8.19 -10.35
CA PHE A 89 14.85 -7.43 -9.94
C PHE A 89 14.31 -6.49 -11.02
N SER A 90 15.17 -6.00 -11.91
CA SER A 90 14.79 -4.95 -12.88
C SER A 90 15.54 -5.09 -14.22
N PRO A 91 15.32 -6.19 -14.97
CA PRO A 91 16.08 -6.46 -16.18
C PRO A 91 15.85 -5.45 -17.32
N HIS A 92 14.74 -4.70 -17.27
CA HIS A 92 14.35 -3.77 -18.34
C HIS A 92 14.38 -2.29 -17.94
N ILE A 93 14.39 -2.00 -16.64
CA ILE A 93 14.31 -0.66 -16.07
C ILE A 93 15.50 -0.35 -15.15
N PRO A 94 15.81 0.93 -14.87
CA PRO A 94 16.83 1.30 -13.88
C PRO A 94 16.54 0.69 -12.51
N PHE A 95 17.57 0.15 -11.84
CA PHE A 95 17.41 -0.45 -10.51
C PHE A 95 16.95 0.57 -9.46
N ALA A 96 17.39 1.82 -9.59
CA ALA A 96 16.92 2.93 -8.74
C ALA A 96 15.41 3.16 -8.88
N LEU A 97 14.84 2.95 -10.08
CA LEU A 97 13.41 3.11 -10.30
C LEU A 97 12.60 1.96 -9.69
N PHE A 98 13.12 0.74 -9.76
CA PHE A 98 12.57 -0.42 -9.03
C PHE A 98 12.56 -0.14 -7.52
N MET A 99 13.68 0.33 -6.96
CA MET A 99 13.81 0.69 -5.55
C MET A 99 12.76 1.73 -5.14
N LEU A 100 12.55 2.78 -5.95
CA LEU A 100 11.53 3.80 -5.69
C LEU A 100 10.11 3.24 -5.73
N PHE A 101 9.80 2.39 -6.71
CA PHE A 101 8.49 1.76 -6.79
C PHE A 101 8.20 0.90 -5.55
N GLN A 102 9.15 0.09 -5.13
CA GLN A 102 9.06 -0.72 -3.91
C GLN A 102 8.95 0.12 -2.64
N MET A 103 9.61 1.27 -2.59
CA MET A 103 9.46 2.25 -1.50
C MET A 103 8.03 2.76 -1.39
N MET A 104 7.34 2.99 -2.52
CA MET A 104 5.94 3.43 -2.50
C MET A 104 5.02 2.38 -1.88
N PHE A 105 5.29 1.09 -2.10
CA PHE A 105 4.54 -0.01 -1.47
C PHE A 105 4.71 -0.02 0.06
N CYS A 106 5.92 0.16 0.54
CA CYS A 106 6.18 0.33 1.97
C CYS A 106 5.45 1.55 2.54
N THR A 107 5.48 2.67 1.81
CA THR A 107 4.84 3.92 2.22
C THR A 107 3.33 3.77 2.36
N ILE A 108 2.67 3.11 1.41
CA ILE A 108 1.24 2.87 1.48
C ILE A 108 0.87 1.89 2.60
N ALA A 109 1.67 0.84 2.82
CA ALA A 109 1.45 -0.11 3.90
C ALA A 109 1.44 0.58 5.28
N VAL A 110 2.41 1.48 5.53
CA VAL A 110 2.45 2.32 6.73
C VAL A 110 1.26 3.27 6.80
N SER A 111 0.85 3.85 5.66
CA SER A 111 -0.30 4.77 5.62
C SER A 111 -1.62 4.06 5.96
N ILE A 112 -1.79 2.79 5.55
CA ILE A 112 -2.93 1.96 5.93
C ILE A 112 -2.97 1.76 7.46
N LEU A 113 -1.83 1.51 8.10
CA LEU A 113 -1.73 1.36 9.56
C LEU A 113 -2.25 2.59 10.31
N SER A 114 -2.03 3.79 9.79
CA SER A 114 -2.45 5.02 10.46
C SER A 114 -3.97 5.09 10.69
N GLY A 115 -4.76 4.46 9.82
CA GLY A 115 -6.21 4.36 10.00
C GLY A 115 -6.63 3.53 11.21
N SER A 116 -5.89 2.46 11.52
CA SER A 116 -6.21 1.57 12.65
C SER A 116 -6.03 2.21 14.01
N ILE A 117 -5.20 3.26 14.10
CA ILE A 117 -4.86 3.95 15.35
C ILE A 117 -5.41 5.38 15.40
N ALA A 118 -6.18 5.77 14.39
CA ALA A 118 -6.77 7.10 14.30
C ALA A 118 -7.53 7.45 15.60
N GLU A 119 -7.36 8.68 16.08
CA GLU A 119 -7.92 9.19 17.34
C GLU A 119 -7.39 8.53 18.64
N ARG A 120 -6.52 7.51 18.54
CA ARG A 120 -6.08 6.70 19.69
C ARG A 120 -4.60 6.80 20.02
N MET A 121 -3.76 7.17 19.03
CA MET A 121 -2.32 7.30 19.20
C MET A 121 -1.84 8.72 18.88
N ARG A 122 -0.87 9.22 19.65
CA ARG A 122 -0.22 10.50 19.39
C ARG A 122 0.81 10.37 18.26
N PHE A 123 1.16 11.48 17.64
CA PHE A 123 2.07 11.53 16.48
C PHE A 123 3.45 10.92 16.78
N ILE A 124 4.14 11.34 17.84
CA ILE A 124 5.52 10.88 18.13
C ILE A 124 5.60 9.37 18.38
N PRO A 125 4.77 8.74 19.25
CA PRO A 125 4.76 7.29 19.39
C PRO A 125 4.50 6.55 18.08
N PHE A 126 3.62 7.06 17.24
CA PHE A 126 3.36 6.47 15.92
C PHE A 126 4.60 6.55 15.02
N THR A 127 5.29 7.69 14.99
CA THR A 127 6.49 7.88 14.17
C THR A 127 7.61 6.91 14.56
N ILE A 128 7.82 6.70 15.87
CA ILE A 128 8.80 5.72 16.38
C ILE A 128 8.35 4.30 16.00
N PHE A 129 7.07 4.00 16.18
CA PHE A 129 6.52 2.69 15.86
C PHE A 129 6.72 2.33 14.38
N ILE A 130 6.39 3.23 13.43
CA ILE A 130 6.52 2.93 12.00
C ILE A 130 7.97 2.76 11.56
N PHE A 131 8.90 3.51 12.16
CA PHE A 131 10.33 3.32 11.92
C PHE A 131 10.77 1.88 12.25
N ILE A 132 10.40 1.40 13.44
CA ILE A 132 10.71 0.04 13.89
C ILE A 132 9.93 -0.99 13.05
N TRP A 133 8.66 -0.74 12.75
CA TRP A 133 7.79 -1.64 12.00
C TRP A 133 8.29 -1.89 10.58
N VAL A 134 8.79 -0.85 9.89
CA VAL A 134 9.39 -1.02 8.56
C VAL A 134 10.58 -1.98 8.61
N ILE A 135 11.46 -1.85 9.59
CA ILE A 135 12.66 -2.67 9.73
C ILE A 135 12.30 -4.11 10.15
N MET A 136 11.44 -4.26 11.14
CA MET A 136 11.21 -5.55 11.81
C MET A 136 10.07 -6.37 11.19
N ILE A 137 9.15 -5.73 10.49
CA ILE A 137 7.96 -6.41 9.95
C ILE A 137 7.91 -6.29 8.43
N TYR A 138 7.86 -5.07 7.88
CA TYR A 138 7.67 -4.89 6.45
C TYR A 138 8.84 -5.45 5.63
N SER A 139 10.06 -5.08 5.96
CA SER A 139 11.24 -5.50 5.19
C SER A 139 11.45 -7.01 5.19
N PRO A 140 11.34 -7.74 6.33
CA PRO A 140 11.36 -9.19 6.31
C PRO A 140 10.24 -9.81 5.46
N VAL A 141 9.00 -9.35 5.59
CA VAL A 141 7.88 -9.90 4.79
C VAL A 141 8.08 -9.62 3.29
N ALA A 142 8.57 -8.45 2.91
CA ALA A 142 8.92 -8.14 1.53
C ALA A 142 10.04 -9.07 1.01
N HIS A 143 11.03 -9.38 1.85
CA HIS A 143 12.07 -10.35 1.52
C HIS A 143 11.50 -11.76 1.32
N TRP A 144 10.63 -12.22 2.22
CA TRP A 144 10.01 -13.54 2.12
C TRP A 144 9.28 -13.76 0.80
N VAL A 145 8.59 -12.73 0.31
CA VAL A 145 7.68 -12.84 -0.84
C VAL A 145 8.34 -12.43 -2.16
N TRP A 146 9.22 -11.41 -2.14
CA TRP A 146 9.77 -10.80 -3.35
C TRP A 146 11.30 -10.76 -3.40
N GLY A 147 11.97 -10.92 -2.25
CA GLY A 147 13.42 -10.77 -2.11
C GLY A 147 14.23 -12.05 -2.19
N GLY A 148 13.62 -13.18 -2.52
CA GLY A 148 14.29 -14.49 -2.57
C GLY A 148 14.06 -15.36 -1.33
N GLY A 149 13.23 -14.92 -0.37
CA GLY A 149 12.98 -15.63 0.87
C GLY A 149 12.05 -16.85 0.74
N TRP A 150 11.72 -17.46 1.87
CA TRP A 150 11.08 -18.77 1.94
C TRP A 150 9.69 -18.86 1.30
N ILE A 151 8.90 -17.78 1.31
CA ILE A 151 7.57 -17.78 0.67
C ILE A 151 7.71 -17.80 -0.86
N GLN A 152 8.67 -17.04 -1.41
CA GLN A 152 8.95 -17.04 -2.83
C GLN A 152 9.47 -18.40 -3.31
N GLN A 153 10.27 -19.08 -2.47
CA GLN A 153 10.78 -20.44 -2.78
C GLN A 153 9.67 -21.50 -2.79
N LEU A 154 8.56 -21.26 -2.09
CA LEU A 154 7.34 -22.09 -2.15
C LEU A 154 6.47 -21.77 -3.39
N GLU A 155 6.97 -20.93 -4.31
CA GLU A 155 6.24 -20.49 -5.51
C GLU A 155 4.91 -19.79 -5.22
N ALA A 156 4.75 -19.25 -4.01
CA ALA A 156 3.58 -18.46 -3.67
C ALA A 156 3.63 -17.12 -4.39
N LEU A 157 2.56 -16.81 -5.12
CA LEU A 157 2.48 -15.62 -5.96
C LEU A 157 1.76 -14.49 -5.21
N ASP A 158 2.42 -13.36 -5.11
CA ASP A 158 1.85 -12.09 -4.68
C ASP A 158 2.27 -11.01 -5.68
N TYR A 159 1.44 -10.79 -6.67
CA TYR A 159 1.80 -9.95 -7.82
C TYR A 159 2.01 -8.48 -7.45
N ALA A 160 1.13 -7.92 -6.66
CA ALA A 160 1.16 -6.49 -6.34
C ALA A 160 1.03 -6.18 -4.83
N GLY A 161 1.30 -7.11 -3.94
CA GLY A 161 1.39 -6.83 -2.51
C GLY A 161 0.14 -7.16 -1.69
N GLY A 162 -0.67 -8.12 -2.13
CA GLY A 162 -1.76 -8.64 -1.30
C GLY A 162 -1.28 -9.13 0.05
N THR A 163 -0.17 -9.84 0.10
CA THR A 163 0.49 -10.28 1.34
C THR A 163 1.37 -9.18 1.91
N VAL A 164 2.33 -8.70 1.11
CA VAL A 164 3.38 -7.78 1.58
C VAL A 164 2.80 -6.45 2.09
N VAL A 165 1.78 -5.92 1.43
CA VAL A 165 1.17 -4.64 1.81
C VAL A 165 -0.09 -4.86 2.64
N HIS A 166 -1.11 -5.56 2.08
CA HIS A 166 -2.45 -5.54 2.66
C HIS A 166 -2.60 -6.47 3.86
N ILE A 167 -2.15 -7.72 3.78
CA ILE A 167 -2.20 -8.63 4.94
C ILE A 167 -1.30 -8.11 6.05
N THR A 168 -0.07 -7.71 5.72
CA THR A 168 0.90 -7.23 6.72
C THR A 168 0.40 -5.98 7.44
N SER A 169 -0.11 -4.98 6.72
CA SER A 169 -0.68 -3.78 7.34
C SER A 169 -2.01 -4.06 8.04
N GLY A 170 -2.88 -4.89 7.46
CA GLY A 170 -4.18 -5.22 8.04
C GLY A 170 -4.08 -5.99 9.35
N VAL A 171 -3.24 -7.02 9.40
CA VAL A 171 -2.99 -7.80 10.64
C VAL A 171 -2.30 -6.94 11.69
N SER A 172 -1.28 -6.17 11.32
CA SER A 172 -0.62 -5.24 12.24
C SER A 172 -1.59 -4.20 12.78
N GLY A 173 -2.47 -3.66 11.92
CA GLY A 173 -3.52 -2.72 12.31
C GLY A 173 -4.53 -3.34 13.27
N LEU A 174 -4.93 -4.57 13.05
CA LEU A 174 -5.81 -5.31 13.95
C LEU A 174 -5.16 -5.52 15.33
N VAL A 175 -3.91 -5.98 15.37
CA VAL A 175 -3.16 -6.17 16.61
C VAL A 175 -3.03 -4.85 17.36
N LEU A 176 -2.65 -3.77 16.69
CA LEU A 176 -2.57 -2.44 17.28
C LEU A 176 -3.92 -1.98 17.85
N ALA A 177 -5.01 -2.19 17.10
CA ALA A 177 -6.34 -1.82 17.54
C ALA A 177 -6.76 -2.56 18.81
N ILE A 178 -6.41 -3.86 18.92
CA ILE A 178 -6.66 -4.68 20.12
C ILE A 178 -5.79 -4.21 21.30
N MET A 179 -4.48 -3.99 21.07
CA MET A 179 -3.55 -3.61 22.13
C MET A 179 -3.82 -2.22 22.71
N ILE A 180 -4.16 -1.26 21.86
CA ILE A 180 -4.48 0.12 22.30
C ILE A 180 -5.87 0.18 22.94
N GLY A 181 -6.75 -0.73 22.54
CA GLY A 181 -8.12 -0.79 23.05
C GLY A 181 -9.01 0.35 22.54
N HIS A 182 -10.11 0.54 23.24
CA HIS A 182 -11.08 1.59 22.91
C HIS A 182 -10.51 2.98 23.21
N GLY A 183 -10.72 3.93 22.30
CA GLY A 183 -10.49 5.35 22.56
C GLY A 183 -11.43 5.89 23.66
N LYS A 184 -11.27 7.16 24.03
CA LYS A 184 -12.20 7.82 24.96
C LYS A 184 -13.63 7.70 24.41
N LYS A 185 -14.59 7.33 25.27
CA LYS A 185 -16.01 7.22 24.90
C LYS A 185 -16.46 8.47 24.14
N VAL A 186 -16.92 8.26 22.92
CA VAL A 186 -17.54 9.28 22.09
C VAL A 186 -18.99 8.87 21.92
N GLU A 187 -19.91 9.74 22.29
CA GLU A 187 -21.35 9.45 22.29
C GLU A 187 -21.90 9.17 20.89
N LYS A 188 -21.34 9.78 19.84
CA LYS A 188 -21.64 9.46 18.44
C LYS A 188 -20.39 9.70 17.58
N LEU A 189 -19.89 8.67 16.94
CA LEU A 189 -18.88 8.76 15.88
C LEU A 189 -19.59 9.17 14.59
N GLN A 190 -19.44 10.43 14.22
CA GLN A 190 -19.87 10.92 12.90
C GLN A 190 -18.67 11.40 12.12
N PRO A 191 -18.58 11.05 10.82
CA PRO A 191 -17.52 11.57 9.94
C PRO A 191 -17.53 13.11 9.98
N ASN A 192 -16.35 13.71 10.05
CA ASN A 192 -16.20 15.16 10.02
C ASN A 192 -16.62 15.76 8.68
N ASN A 193 -16.13 15.16 7.59
CA ASN A 193 -16.36 15.67 6.25
C ASN A 193 -16.31 14.56 5.20
N LEU A 194 -17.48 14.07 4.79
CA LEU A 194 -17.61 13.01 3.80
C LEU A 194 -17.09 13.40 2.41
N LEU A 195 -17.10 14.69 2.06
CA LEU A 195 -16.57 15.15 0.77
C LEU A 195 -15.04 15.01 0.72
N ILE A 196 -14.34 15.34 1.80
CA ILE A 196 -12.89 15.13 1.92
C ILE A 196 -12.58 13.63 1.90
N THR A 197 -13.37 12.80 2.58
CA THR A 197 -13.26 11.34 2.53
C THR A 197 -13.42 10.82 1.10
N LEU A 198 -14.40 11.32 0.35
CA LEU A 198 -14.62 10.95 -1.04
C LEU A 198 -13.42 11.31 -1.91
N ILE A 199 -12.92 12.54 -1.83
CA ILE A 199 -11.75 12.99 -2.59
C ILE A 199 -10.53 12.11 -2.27
N GLY A 200 -10.29 11.84 -0.99
CA GLY A 200 -9.23 10.94 -0.56
C GLY A 200 -9.39 9.53 -1.13
N GLY A 201 -10.60 8.98 -1.07
CA GLY A 201 -10.92 7.66 -1.64
C GLY A 201 -10.72 7.60 -3.16
N ILE A 202 -11.07 8.65 -3.90
CA ILE A 202 -10.82 8.76 -5.35
C ILE A 202 -9.31 8.77 -5.64
N PHE A 203 -8.51 9.50 -4.87
CA PHE A 203 -7.05 9.51 -5.05
C PHE A 203 -6.42 8.12 -4.79
N VAL A 204 -6.90 7.42 -3.78
CA VAL A 204 -6.49 6.03 -3.52
C VAL A 204 -6.89 5.12 -4.68
N TRP A 205 -8.12 5.24 -5.18
CA TRP A 205 -8.62 4.45 -6.30
C TRP A 205 -7.82 4.68 -7.59
N ILE A 206 -7.58 5.93 -7.96
CA ILE A 206 -6.78 6.28 -9.15
C ILE A 206 -5.34 5.77 -8.98
N GLY A 207 -4.75 5.95 -7.80
CA GLY A 207 -3.39 5.47 -7.50
C GLY A 207 -3.25 3.95 -7.61
N TRP A 208 -4.34 3.21 -7.33
CA TRP A 208 -4.34 1.76 -7.42
C TRP A 208 -4.18 1.23 -8.86
N TYR A 209 -4.53 2.01 -9.86
CA TYR A 209 -4.22 1.66 -11.24
C TYR A 209 -2.70 1.58 -11.45
N GLY A 210 -1.95 2.57 -10.96
CA GLY A 210 -0.48 2.52 -11.00
C GLY A 210 0.09 1.41 -10.10
N PHE A 211 -0.53 1.17 -8.96
CA PHE A 211 -0.13 0.15 -7.99
C PHE A 211 -0.13 -1.26 -8.61
N ASN A 212 -1.26 -1.70 -9.13
CA ASN A 212 -1.38 -3.02 -9.74
C ASN A 212 -0.69 -3.09 -11.10
N THR A 213 -0.93 -2.14 -12.00
CA THR A 213 -0.39 -2.16 -13.36
C THR A 213 1.14 -2.06 -13.37
N GLY A 214 1.69 -1.17 -12.51
CA GLY A 214 3.13 -0.97 -12.39
C GLY A 214 3.89 -2.19 -11.88
N SER A 215 3.22 -3.11 -11.19
CA SER A 215 3.81 -4.36 -10.69
C SER A 215 4.25 -5.33 -11.80
N ALA A 216 3.85 -5.08 -13.06
CA ALA A 216 4.42 -5.75 -14.21
C ALA A 216 5.87 -5.31 -14.52
N PHE A 217 6.33 -4.16 -14.05
CA PHE A 217 7.60 -3.50 -14.36
C PHE A 217 7.88 -3.26 -15.85
N THR A 218 7.00 -3.70 -16.71
CA THR A 218 7.08 -3.58 -18.18
C THR A 218 5.71 -3.28 -18.75
N LEU A 219 5.66 -2.48 -19.83
CA LEU A 219 4.43 -2.22 -20.55
C LEU A 219 4.14 -3.38 -21.53
N ASN A 220 3.45 -4.41 -21.04
CA ASN A 220 3.13 -5.64 -21.75
C ASN A 220 1.66 -6.06 -21.52
N ASP A 221 1.26 -7.21 -22.07
CA ASP A 221 -0.10 -7.74 -21.94
C ASP A 221 -0.50 -7.93 -20.45
N ILE A 222 0.44 -8.34 -19.60
CA ILE A 222 0.20 -8.48 -18.15
C ILE A 222 -0.19 -7.15 -17.52
N ALA A 223 0.50 -6.07 -17.88
CA ALA A 223 0.16 -4.73 -17.41
C ALA A 223 -1.25 -4.32 -17.84
N VAL A 224 -1.61 -4.58 -19.10
CA VAL A 224 -2.95 -4.27 -19.64
C VAL A 224 -4.03 -5.09 -18.93
N ILE A 225 -3.83 -6.39 -18.77
CA ILE A 225 -4.76 -7.27 -18.04
C ILE A 225 -4.94 -6.80 -16.61
N SER A 226 -3.84 -6.49 -15.92
CA SER A 226 -3.87 -6.00 -14.54
C SER A 226 -4.65 -4.68 -14.42
N PHE A 227 -4.49 -3.75 -15.38
CA PHE A 227 -5.24 -2.50 -15.41
C PHE A 227 -6.74 -2.73 -15.56
N VAL A 228 -7.15 -3.56 -16.53
CA VAL A 228 -8.57 -3.88 -16.78
C VAL A 228 -9.20 -4.59 -15.58
N ASN A 229 -8.52 -5.59 -15.02
CA ASN A 229 -9.00 -6.33 -13.85
C ASN A 229 -9.15 -5.43 -12.62
N THR A 230 -8.27 -4.45 -12.45
CA THR A 230 -8.35 -3.50 -11.34
C THR A 230 -9.62 -2.62 -11.45
N ILE A 231 -9.97 -2.17 -12.66
CA ILE A 231 -11.21 -1.42 -12.90
C ILE A 231 -12.44 -2.27 -12.59
N ILE A 232 -12.47 -3.50 -13.12
CA ILE A 232 -13.60 -4.42 -12.95
C ILE A 232 -13.78 -4.78 -11.48
N ALA A 233 -12.70 -5.11 -10.77
CA ALA A 233 -12.74 -5.50 -9.37
C ALA A 233 -13.21 -4.36 -8.46
N ALA A 234 -12.76 -3.12 -8.69
CA ALA A 234 -13.23 -1.94 -7.96
C ALA A 234 -14.75 -1.75 -8.12
N SER A 235 -15.23 -1.85 -9.36
CA SER A 235 -16.65 -1.71 -9.68
C SER A 235 -17.48 -2.86 -9.12
N GLY A 236 -16.99 -4.09 -9.24
CA GLY A 236 -17.63 -5.28 -8.70
C GLY A 236 -17.73 -5.26 -7.17
N GLY A 237 -16.67 -4.84 -6.49
CA GLY A 237 -16.65 -4.65 -5.05
C GLY A 237 -17.65 -3.59 -4.59
N ALA A 238 -17.69 -2.43 -5.25
CA ALA A 238 -18.66 -1.38 -4.97
C ALA A 238 -20.10 -1.86 -5.15
N PHE A 239 -20.38 -2.50 -6.27
CA PHE A 239 -21.71 -3.02 -6.60
C PHE A 239 -22.18 -4.05 -5.57
N SER A 240 -21.33 -5.03 -5.24
CA SER A 240 -21.66 -6.08 -4.27
C SER A 240 -21.90 -5.50 -2.87
N TRP A 241 -21.05 -4.55 -2.44
CA TRP A 241 -21.20 -3.88 -1.15
C TRP A 241 -22.52 -3.12 -1.05
N LEU A 242 -22.84 -2.32 -2.06
CA LEU A 242 -24.09 -1.55 -2.08
C LEU A 242 -25.34 -2.44 -2.05
N ILE A 243 -25.32 -3.58 -2.74
CA ILE A 243 -26.41 -4.56 -2.68
C ILE A 243 -26.57 -5.07 -1.24
N LEU A 244 -25.48 -5.54 -0.62
CA LEU A 244 -25.53 -6.08 0.76
C LEU A 244 -25.95 -5.00 1.77
N GLU A 245 -25.45 -3.77 1.62
CA GLU A 245 -25.82 -2.63 2.48
C GLU A 245 -27.32 -2.31 2.36
N TYR A 246 -27.86 -2.33 1.13
CA TYR A 246 -29.29 -2.09 0.91
C TYR A 246 -30.16 -3.18 1.57
N PHE A 247 -29.77 -4.45 1.46
CA PHE A 247 -30.52 -5.53 2.11
C PHE A 247 -30.45 -5.46 3.63
N SER A 248 -29.30 -5.09 4.20
CA SER A 248 -29.09 -4.97 5.64
C SER A 248 -29.73 -3.72 6.25
N ASN A 249 -29.47 -2.56 5.64
CA ASN A 249 -29.77 -1.26 6.25
C ASN A 249 -30.91 -0.49 5.57
N LYS A 250 -31.41 -0.98 4.43
CA LYS A 250 -32.41 -0.33 3.55
C LYS A 250 -32.01 1.09 3.11
N LYS A 251 -30.71 1.39 3.17
CA LYS A 251 -30.12 2.69 2.77
C LYS A 251 -28.76 2.43 2.16
N LEU A 252 -28.42 3.23 1.17
CA LEU A 252 -27.10 3.26 0.55
C LEU A 252 -26.29 4.41 1.13
N SER A 253 -25.00 4.21 1.33
CA SER A 253 -24.10 5.24 1.86
C SER A 253 -22.87 5.45 0.98
N LEU A 254 -22.34 6.66 1.02
CA LEU A 254 -21.08 6.99 0.36
C LEU A 254 -19.92 6.15 0.93
N LEU A 255 -19.92 5.90 2.24
CA LEU A 255 -18.91 5.08 2.90
C LEU A 255 -19.00 3.62 2.46
N GLY A 256 -20.22 3.09 2.30
CA GLY A 256 -20.44 1.76 1.75
C GLY A 256 -19.89 1.63 0.33
N LEU A 257 -20.16 2.60 -0.54
CA LEU A 257 -19.61 2.64 -1.89
C LEU A 257 -18.07 2.62 -1.86
N LEU A 258 -17.44 3.51 -1.10
CA LEU A 258 -15.97 3.58 -1.01
C LEU A 258 -15.37 2.31 -0.38
N SER A 259 -16.01 1.76 0.65
CA SER A 259 -15.56 0.51 1.27
C SER A 259 -15.63 -0.65 0.28
N GLY A 260 -16.67 -0.70 -0.53
CA GLY A 260 -16.82 -1.70 -1.59
C GLY A 260 -15.74 -1.57 -2.66
N VAL A 261 -15.46 -0.35 -3.15
CA VAL A 261 -14.36 -0.07 -4.08
C VAL A 261 -13.04 -0.58 -3.50
N LEU A 262 -12.69 -0.15 -2.29
CA LEU A 262 -11.42 -0.53 -1.65
C LEU A 262 -11.33 -2.04 -1.41
N SER A 263 -12.42 -2.70 -1.02
CA SER A 263 -12.45 -4.15 -0.84
C SER A 263 -12.19 -4.90 -2.15
N GLY A 264 -12.79 -4.45 -3.26
CA GLY A 264 -12.54 -5.02 -4.59
C GLY A 264 -11.09 -4.83 -5.03
N LEU A 265 -10.53 -3.63 -4.82
CA LEU A 265 -9.14 -3.32 -5.14
C LEU A 265 -8.14 -4.17 -4.34
N VAL A 266 -8.35 -4.30 -3.03
CA VAL A 266 -7.51 -5.16 -2.16
C VAL A 266 -7.57 -6.61 -2.60
N THR A 267 -8.76 -7.12 -2.89
CA THR A 267 -8.97 -8.52 -3.27
C THR A 267 -8.26 -8.89 -4.57
N ILE A 268 -8.28 -8.00 -5.57
CA ILE A 268 -7.65 -8.27 -6.88
C ILE A 268 -6.13 -8.09 -6.86
N THR A 269 -5.58 -7.33 -5.93
CA THR A 269 -4.18 -6.94 -5.88
C THR A 269 -3.19 -8.11 -6.02
N PRO A 270 -3.29 -9.24 -5.30
CA PRO A 270 -2.33 -10.34 -5.43
C PRO A 270 -2.42 -11.10 -6.75
N VAL A 271 -3.53 -10.97 -7.49
CA VAL A 271 -3.86 -11.81 -8.66
C VAL A 271 -4.38 -11.00 -9.86
N SER A 272 -4.12 -9.70 -9.91
CA SER A 272 -4.70 -8.82 -10.94
C SER A 272 -4.28 -9.19 -12.38
N TYR A 273 -3.21 -9.95 -12.56
CA TYR A 273 -2.71 -10.42 -13.85
C TYR A 273 -3.38 -11.70 -14.36
N THR A 274 -4.29 -12.36 -13.60
CA THR A 274 -4.69 -13.76 -13.87
C THR A 274 -6.06 -13.96 -14.50
N HIS A 275 -7.00 -13.04 -14.43
CA HIS A 275 -8.43 -13.32 -14.63
C HIS A 275 -9.02 -13.02 -16.03
N LEU A 276 -8.25 -12.50 -16.96
CA LEU A 276 -8.68 -12.34 -18.36
C LEU A 276 -7.85 -13.25 -19.27
N ARG A 277 -8.16 -14.53 -19.28
CA ARG A 277 -7.78 -15.39 -20.40
C ARG A 277 -9.01 -15.56 -21.30
N ALA A 278 -8.89 -15.03 -22.50
CA ALA A 278 -9.80 -15.38 -23.60
C ALA A 278 -9.61 -16.86 -23.99
#